data_27fce773af9d4ce5559f1132581ace46
#
_entry.id   27fce773af9d4ce5559f1132581ace46
#
_cell.length_a   1.000
_cell.length_b   1.000
_cell.length_c   1.000
_cell.angle_alpha   90.00
_cell.angle_beta   90.00
_cell.angle_gamma   90.00
#
_symmetry.space_group_name_H-M   'P 1'
#
loop_
_entity.id
_entity.type
_entity.pdbx_description
1 polymer ?
#
loop_
_entity_poly.entity_id
_entity_poly.type
_entity_poly.pdbx_seq_one_letter_code
_entity_poly.pdbx_strand_id
1 'polypeptide(L)' 'MELTGTVRNVIDFGAFVDLGVHQDGLVHVSQISDKFIKHPSEVLKVGDIVRVKVLSVDTAKKRIALTMKGLH' A
#
# COMPACT_ATOMS: atom_id res chain seq x y z
N MET A 1 8.24 5.33 -9.61
CA MET A 1 8.79 3.96 -9.76
C MET A 1 7.79 2.95 -9.24
N GLU A 2 7.51 1.95 -10.04
CA GLU A 2 6.60 0.87 -9.65
C GLU A 2 7.38 -0.22 -8.93
N LEU A 3 6.79 -0.74 -7.87
CA LEU A 3 7.37 -1.81 -7.07
C LEU A 3 6.34 -2.90 -6.87
N THR A 4 6.82 -4.12 -6.67
CA THR A 4 5.96 -5.24 -6.30
C THR A 4 6.18 -5.54 -4.84
N GLY A 5 5.10 -5.66 -4.09
CA GLY A 5 5.19 -5.98 -2.67
C GLY A 5 4.13 -6.97 -2.23
N THR A 6 4.26 -7.42 -1.00
CA THR A 6 3.32 -8.36 -0.40
C THR A 6 2.56 -7.67 0.71
N VAL A 7 1.24 -7.79 0.71
CA VAL A 7 0.40 -7.22 1.77
C VAL A 7 0.67 -7.97 3.06
N ARG A 8 1.14 -7.25 4.08
CA ARG A 8 1.48 -7.83 5.37
C ARG A 8 0.41 -7.63 6.41
N ASN A 9 -0.32 -6.53 6.33
CA ASN A 9 -1.38 -6.23 7.27
C ASN A 9 -2.38 -5.30 6.61
N VAL A 10 -3.66 -5.49 6.92
CA VAL A 10 -4.74 -4.64 6.44
C VAL A 10 -5.41 -4.02 7.64
N ILE A 11 -5.47 -2.69 7.66
CA ILE A 11 -6.05 -1.92 8.75
C ILE A 11 -7.18 -1.03 8.19
N ASP A 12 -7.92 -0.38 9.08
CA ASP A 12 -9.13 0.36 8.69
C ASP A 12 -8.86 1.47 7.67
N PHE A 13 -7.68 2.08 7.72
CA PHE A 13 -7.36 3.21 6.85
C PHE A 13 -6.36 2.88 5.74
N GLY A 14 -5.97 1.62 5.59
CA GLY A 14 -5.05 1.25 4.53
C GLY A 14 -4.46 -0.14 4.70
N ALA A 15 -3.35 -0.37 4.05
CA ALA A 15 -2.65 -1.64 4.11
C ALA A 15 -1.14 -1.44 4.15
N PHE A 16 -0.46 -2.24 4.96
CA PHE A 16 0.99 -2.26 4.98
C PHE A 16 1.50 -3.29 3.98
N VAL A 17 2.47 -2.85 3.19
CA VAL A 17 3.03 -3.66 2.10
C VAL A 17 4.53 -3.82 2.35
N ASP A 18 4.99 -5.07 2.31
CA ASP A 18 6.41 -5.39 2.41
C ASP A 18 7.05 -5.29 1.04
N LEU A 19 7.99 -4.38 0.90
CA LEU A 19 8.69 -4.13 -0.35
C LEU A 19 10.05 -4.83 -0.42
N GLY A 20 10.39 -5.63 0.59
CA GLY A 20 11.69 -6.27 0.66
C GLY A 20 12.81 -5.38 1.16
N VAL A 21 12.46 -4.21 1.69
CA VAL A 21 13.41 -3.27 2.29
C VAL A 21 13.12 -3.15 3.78
N HIS A 22 13.96 -2.43 4.51
CA HIS A 22 13.80 -2.28 5.96
C HIS A 22 12.56 -1.48 6.37
N GLN A 23 11.99 -0.73 5.45
CA GLN A 23 10.84 0.12 5.73
C GLN A 23 9.60 -0.47 5.07
N ASP A 24 8.50 -0.51 5.82
CA ASP A 24 7.21 -0.93 5.27
C ASP A 24 6.55 0.24 4.55
N GLY A 25 5.89 -0.06 3.45
CA GLY A 25 5.10 0.92 2.74
C GLY A 25 3.64 0.89 3.20
N LEU A 26 3.00 2.04 3.25
CA LEU A 26 1.59 2.16 3.56
C LEU A 26 0.83 2.63 2.33
N VAL A 27 -0.18 1.86 1.93
CA VAL A 27 -1.15 2.27 0.91
C VAL A 27 -2.40 2.74 1.64
N HIS A 28 -2.65 4.05 1.65
CA HIS A 28 -3.85 4.60 2.29
C HIS A 28 -5.09 4.12 1.51
N VAL A 29 -6.21 3.99 2.22
CA VAL A 29 -7.46 3.50 1.62
C VAL A 29 -7.86 4.32 0.38
N SER A 30 -7.61 5.62 0.38
CA SER A 30 -7.90 6.47 -0.76
C SER A 30 -6.97 6.23 -1.95
N GLN A 31 -5.88 5.52 -1.76
CA GLN A 31 -4.89 5.22 -2.79
C GLN A 31 -4.93 3.78 -3.28
N ILE A 32 -5.84 2.97 -2.75
CA ILE A 32 -5.95 1.56 -3.15
C ILE A 32 -6.69 1.43 -4.47
N SER A 33 -7.75 2.23 -4.66
CA SER A 33 -8.58 2.16 -5.85
C SER A 33 -9.10 3.54 -6.21
N ASP A 34 -9.38 3.74 -7.50
CA ASP A 34 -10.06 4.94 -7.98
C ASP A 34 -11.51 4.98 -7.54
N LYS A 35 -12.06 3.84 -7.17
CA LYS A 35 -13.42 3.72 -6.68
C LYS A 35 -13.44 3.84 -5.17
N PHE A 36 -14.55 4.38 -4.64
CA PHE A 36 -14.72 4.44 -3.20
C PHE A 36 -14.81 3.04 -2.60
N ILE A 37 -14.02 2.79 -1.56
CA ILE A 37 -14.07 1.57 -0.78
C ILE A 37 -14.17 1.93 0.70
N LYS A 38 -15.02 1.22 1.44
CA LYS A 38 -15.18 1.48 2.87
C LYS A 38 -14.01 0.92 3.67
N HIS A 39 -13.61 -0.28 3.34
CA HIS A 39 -12.56 -0.98 4.08
C HIS A 39 -11.54 -1.56 3.10
N PRO A 40 -10.24 -1.38 3.36
CA PRO A 40 -9.21 -1.97 2.51
C PRO A 40 -9.32 -3.49 2.39
N SER A 41 -9.85 -4.15 3.42
CA SER A 41 -10.04 -5.60 3.40
C SER A 41 -11.02 -6.09 2.34
N GLU A 42 -11.81 -5.19 1.75
CA GLU A 42 -12.69 -5.55 0.64
C GLU A 42 -11.93 -5.90 -0.63
N VAL A 43 -10.72 -5.34 -0.80
CA VAL A 43 -9.93 -5.52 -2.03
C VAL A 43 -8.57 -6.14 -1.79
N LEU A 44 -8.07 -6.10 -0.55
CA LEU A 44 -6.74 -6.61 -0.21
C LEU A 44 -6.81 -7.63 0.91
N LYS A 45 -5.96 -8.65 0.83
CA LYS A 45 -5.83 -9.66 1.87
C LYS A 45 -4.36 -9.84 2.21
N VAL A 46 -4.08 -10.21 3.44
CA VAL A 46 -2.72 -10.53 3.88
C VAL A 46 -2.16 -11.66 3.01
N GLY A 47 -0.98 -11.44 2.46
CA GLY A 47 -0.35 -12.39 1.55
C GLY A 47 -0.53 -12.07 0.08
N ASP A 48 -1.41 -11.10 -0.26
CA ASP A 48 -1.59 -10.70 -1.65
C ASP A 48 -0.33 -10.05 -2.19
N ILE A 49 0.00 -10.36 -3.43
CA ILE A 49 1.08 -9.69 -4.16
C ILE A 49 0.46 -8.52 -4.92
N VAL A 50 0.97 -7.32 -4.68
CA VAL A 50 0.41 -6.12 -5.28
C VAL A 50 1.50 -5.28 -5.93
N ARG A 51 1.12 -4.50 -6.94
CA ARG A 51 2.01 -3.51 -7.55
C ARG A 51 1.67 -2.15 -6.99
N VAL A 52 2.69 -1.42 -6.59
CA VAL A 52 2.52 -0.12 -5.96
C VAL A 52 3.51 0.87 -6.57
N LYS A 53 3.20 2.15 -6.38
CA LYS A 53 4.07 3.23 -6.81
C LYS A 53 4.37 4.11 -5.60
N VAL A 54 5.62 4.53 -5.47
CA VAL A 54 6.02 5.38 -4.35
C VAL A 54 5.47 6.79 -4.55
N LEU A 55 4.69 7.27 -3.59
CA LEU A 55 4.20 8.64 -3.57
C LEU A 55 5.19 9.56 -2.87
N SER A 56 5.65 9.16 -1.70
CA SER A 56 6.59 9.94 -0.93
C SER A 56 7.29 9.05 0.09
N VAL A 57 8.42 9.53 0.59
CA VAL A 57 9.18 8.85 1.62
C VAL A 57 9.29 9.79 2.82
N ASP A 58 8.82 9.33 3.98
CA ASP A 58 8.94 10.08 5.23
C ASP A 58 10.12 9.51 6.01
N THR A 59 11.25 10.17 5.92
CA THR A 59 12.47 9.70 6.57
C THR A 59 12.42 9.85 8.09
N ALA A 60 11.66 10.81 8.58
CA ALA A 60 11.52 11.02 10.03
C ALA A 60 10.76 9.87 10.69
N LYS A 61 9.72 9.37 10.01
CA LYS A 61 8.90 8.27 10.52
C LYS A 61 9.32 6.92 9.95
N LYS A 62 10.29 6.90 9.06
CA LYS A 62 10.76 5.71 8.36
C LYS A 62 9.62 4.98 7.65
N ARG A 63 8.76 5.74 6.97
CA ARG A 63 7.60 5.22 6.24
C ARG A 63 7.65 5.63 4.79
N ILE A 64 7.11 4.76 3.94
CA ILE A 64 6.97 5.01 2.52
C ILE A 64 5.48 5.06 2.20
N ALA A 65 5.02 6.16 1.63
CA ALA A 65 3.64 6.30 1.20
C ALA A 65 3.53 5.77 -0.23
N LEU A 66 2.57 4.86 -0.44
CA LEU A 66 2.40 4.15 -1.70
C LEU A 66 1.02 4.39 -2.27
N THR A 67 0.90 4.21 -3.58
CA THR A 67 -0.38 4.23 -4.28
C THR A 67 -0.50 3.01 -5.19
N MET A 68 -1.73 2.52 -5.33
CA MET A 68 -2.07 1.50 -6.30
C MET A 68 -2.90 2.06 -7.45
N LYS A 69 -3.23 3.34 -7.41
CA LYS A 69 -4.03 3.96 -8.46
C LYS A 69 -3.29 3.99 -9.78
N GLY A 70 -3.99 3.67 -10.85
CA GLY A 70 -3.43 3.71 -12.19
C GLY A 70 -2.54 2.52 -12.53
N LEU A 71 -2.43 1.52 -11.65
CA LEU A 71 -1.56 0.36 -11.85
C LEU A 71 -2.32 -0.93 -12.15
N HIS A 72 -3.60 -0.83 -12.44
CA HIS A 72 -4.44 -2.01 -12.72
C HIS A 72 -5.30 -1.82 -13.95
#